data_54940685ab163dcf01287a23c0f9f687
#
_entry.id   54940685ab163dcf01287a23c0f9f687
#
_cell.length_a   1.000
_cell.length_b   1.000
_cell.length_c   1.000
_cell.angle_alpha   90.00
_cell.angle_beta   90.00
_cell.angle_gamma   90.00
#
_symmetry.space_group_name_H-M   'P 1'
#
loop_
_entity.id
_entity.type
_entity.pdbx_description
1 polymer ?
#
loop_
_entity_poly.entity_id
_entity_poly.type
_entity_poly.pdbx_seq_one_letter_code
_entity_poly.pdbx_strand_id
1 'polypeptide(L)'
;RDGLSPAALAALSEGLAAQETSLVFINRRGWSPVVACTDCGWMAACPHCAARLVLHQARRRLQCHHCGHQAAIPHACPSCGNPDLKPLGEGTQRIESTLKRQFPTARIVRIDRDSVSRRSTWETVYQQVMAGEVDILIGTQMMAKGHDFPSLSRVVALNSDGALYSPDFRAE
;
A
#
# COMPACT_ATOMS: atom_id res chain seq x y z
N ARG A 1 7.71 -12.09 -3.70
CA ARG A 1 8.15 -11.11 -2.65
C ARG A 1 6.95 -10.24 -2.33
N ASP A 2 6.35 -10.46 -1.16
CA ASP A 2 5.01 -10.02 -0.80
C ASP A 2 4.93 -8.57 -0.26
N GLY A 3 5.90 -7.73 -0.59
CA GLY A 3 5.91 -6.31 -0.18
C GLY A 3 6.39 -6.02 1.25
N LEU A 4 6.73 -7.07 2.01
CA LEU A 4 7.30 -6.97 3.36
C LEU A 4 8.75 -7.47 3.35
N SER A 5 9.67 -6.70 3.90
CA SER A 5 11.05 -7.13 4.09
C SER A 5 11.17 -8.09 5.29
N PRO A 6 12.22 -8.93 5.35
CA PRO A 6 12.49 -9.74 6.55
C PRO A 6 12.61 -8.90 7.82
N ALA A 7 13.22 -7.71 7.74
CA ALA A 7 13.33 -6.79 8.86
C ALA A 7 11.96 -6.27 9.33
N ALA A 8 11.03 -5.97 8.39
CA ALA A 8 9.67 -5.57 8.74
C ALA A 8 8.91 -6.70 9.46
N LEU A 9 9.04 -7.94 8.97
CA LEU A 9 8.42 -9.10 9.61
C LEU A 9 9.00 -9.37 11.00
N ALA A 10 10.32 -9.26 11.18
CA ALA A 10 10.97 -9.40 12.48
C ALA A 10 10.47 -8.34 13.45
N ALA A 11 10.44 -7.07 13.06
CA ALA A 11 9.94 -5.98 13.90
C ALA A 11 8.48 -6.20 14.35
N LEU A 12 7.62 -6.67 13.45
CA LEU A 12 6.22 -6.98 13.79
C LEU A 12 6.11 -8.19 14.73
N SER A 13 6.93 -9.22 14.53
CA SER A 13 6.98 -10.39 15.41
C SER A 13 7.40 -10.01 16.84
N GLU A 14 8.40 -9.15 16.98
CA GLU A 14 8.83 -8.61 18.26
C GLU A 14 7.72 -7.80 18.95
N GLY A 15 7.01 -6.94 18.19
CA GLY A 15 5.87 -6.18 18.71
C GLY A 15 4.76 -7.10 19.24
N LEU A 16 4.42 -8.15 18.49
CA LEU A 16 3.43 -9.14 18.91
C LEU A 16 3.87 -9.88 20.19
N ALA A 17 5.14 -10.28 20.26
CA ALA A 17 5.67 -10.95 21.47
C ALA A 17 5.66 -10.04 22.70
N ALA A 18 5.85 -8.73 22.51
CA ALA A 18 5.78 -7.71 23.57
C ALA A 18 4.35 -7.26 23.90
N GLN A 19 3.34 -7.78 23.19
CA GLN A 19 1.93 -7.34 23.29
C GLN A 19 1.76 -5.83 22.98
N GLU A 20 2.56 -5.32 22.08
CA GLU A 20 2.53 -3.94 21.62
C GLU A 20 1.69 -3.80 20.36
N THR A 21 0.97 -2.69 20.21
CA THR A 21 0.31 -2.35 18.94
C THR A 21 1.31 -1.76 17.96
N SER A 22 1.42 -2.36 16.79
CA SER A 22 2.31 -1.94 15.72
C SER A 22 1.54 -1.25 14.60
N LEU A 23 2.05 -0.12 14.08
CA LEU A 23 1.53 0.53 12.87
C LEU A 23 2.37 0.13 11.65
N VAL A 24 1.75 -0.47 10.66
CA VAL A 24 2.30 -0.63 9.32
C VAL A 24 1.86 0.56 8.47
N PHE A 25 2.78 1.50 8.31
CA PHE A 25 2.54 2.71 7.55
C PHE A 25 2.92 2.51 6.08
N ILE A 26 1.95 2.72 5.20
CA ILE A 26 2.17 2.63 3.75
C ILE A 26 2.17 4.05 3.19
N ASN A 27 3.33 4.51 2.72
CA ASN A 27 3.42 5.79 2.06
C ASN A 27 2.71 5.74 0.70
N ARG A 28 1.47 6.23 0.65
CA ARG A 28 0.62 6.18 -0.55
C ARG A 28 0.81 7.37 -1.48
N ARG A 29 1.64 8.37 -1.13
CA ARG A 29 1.94 9.47 -2.06
C ARG A 29 2.67 8.90 -3.28
N GLY A 30 2.02 8.97 -4.44
CA GLY A 30 2.55 8.43 -5.69
C GLY A 30 2.24 6.94 -5.95
N TRP A 31 1.56 6.24 -5.06
CA TRP A 31 1.18 4.86 -5.32
C TRP A 31 -0.14 4.78 -6.10
N SER A 32 -0.02 4.97 -7.35
CA SER A 32 -1.07 4.63 -8.30
C SER A 32 -0.82 3.22 -8.85
N PRO A 33 -1.84 2.37 -9.00
CA PRO A 33 -1.64 1.03 -9.49
C PRO A 33 -1.04 1.08 -10.90
N VAL A 34 0.18 0.58 -11.04
CA VAL A 34 0.89 0.44 -12.32
C VAL A 34 0.81 -1.01 -12.75
N VAL A 35 0.50 -1.26 -14.01
CA VAL A 35 0.52 -2.63 -14.53
C VAL A 35 1.97 -3.07 -14.75
N ALA A 36 2.32 -4.23 -14.21
CA ALA A 36 3.66 -4.82 -14.35
C ALA A 36 3.59 -6.29 -14.72
N CYS A 37 4.64 -6.75 -15.37
CA CYS A 37 4.85 -8.15 -15.69
C CYS A 37 5.50 -8.88 -14.51
N THR A 38 4.98 -10.04 -14.14
CA THR A 38 5.49 -10.84 -13.04
C THR A 38 6.80 -11.56 -13.37
N ASP A 39 7.08 -11.78 -14.66
CA ASP A 39 8.28 -12.49 -15.13
C ASP A 39 9.49 -11.57 -15.33
N CYS A 40 9.36 -10.58 -16.21
CA CYS A 40 10.50 -9.75 -16.60
C CYS A 40 10.58 -8.40 -15.86
N GLY A 41 9.59 -8.09 -15.00
CA GLY A 41 9.55 -6.83 -14.26
C GLY A 41 9.19 -5.60 -15.11
N TRP A 42 8.76 -5.79 -16.38
CA TRP A 42 8.27 -4.68 -17.19
C TRP A 42 7.14 -3.94 -16.48
N MET A 43 7.15 -2.62 -16.57
CA MET A 43 6.11 -1.75 -16.01
C MET A 43 5.59 -0.79 -17.07
N ALA A 44 4.26 -0.58 -17.09
CA ALA A 44 3.62 0.32 -18.03
C ALA A 44 4.13 1.76 -17.86
N ALA A 45 4.92 2.23 -18.83
CA ALA A 45 5.47 3.57 -18.89
C ALA A 45 4.72 4.43 -19.91
N CYS A 46 4.68 5.74 -19.67
CA CYS A 46 4.10 6.67 -20.64
C CYS A 46 5.05 6.85 -21.83
N PRO A 47 4.57 6.73 -23.09
CA PRO A 47 5.41 6.94 -24.26
C PRO A 47 5.75 8.42 -24.52
N HIS A 48 5.04 9.36 -23.86
CA HIS A 48 5.19 10.81 -24.07
C HIS A 48 5.96 11.53 -22.97
N CYS A 49 6.17 10.86 -21.82
CA CYS A 49 6.93 11.44 -20.73
C CYS A 49 7.52 10.32 -19.85
N ALA A 50 8.39 10.68 -18.87
CA ALA A 50 9.06 9.71 -18.00
C ALA A 50 8.14 9.08 -16.92
N ALA A 51 6.88 9.50 -16.83
CA ALA A 51 5.94 9.02 -15.81
C ALA A 51 5.45 7.60 -16.09
N ARG A 52 4.97 6.92 -15.06
CA ARG A 52 4.30 5.62 -15.17
C ARG A 52 2.83 5.81 -15.53
N LEU A 53 2.28 4.85 -16.28
CA LEU A 53 0.85 4.80 -16.55
C LEU A 53 0.12 4.17 -15.36
N VAL A 54 -0.93 4.84 -14.92
CA VAL A 54 -1.78 4.43 -13.81
C VAL A 54 -2.97 3.62 -14.33
N LEU A 55 -3.25 2.51 -13.69
CA LEU A 55 -4.43 1.69 -13.99
C LEU A 55 -5.69 2.30 -13.36
N HIS A 56 -6.64 2.68 -14.19
CA HIS A 56 -8.00 3.03 -13.79
C HIS A 56 -8.92 1.81 -13.98
N GLN A 57 -9.11 1.02 -12.93
CA GLN A 57 -9.88 -0.24 -13.00
C GLN A 57 -11.32 -0.03 -13.49
N ALA A 58 -12.02 0.99 -12.96
CA ALA A 58 -13.39 1.30 -13.37
C ALA A 58 -13.54 1.64 -14.86
N ARG A 59 -12.51 2.22 -15.47
CA ARG A 59 -12.49 2.59 -16.87
C ARG A 59 -11.75 1.57 -17.75
N ARG A 60 -11.16 0.54 -17.15
CA ARG A 60 -10.35 -0.50 -17.80
C ARG A 60 -9.30 0.07 -18.76
N ARG A 61 -8.60 1.12 -18.32
CA ARG A 61 -7.55 1.80 -19.13
C ARG A 61 -6.41 2.29 -18.27
N LEU A 62 -5.28 2.50 -18.92
CA LEU A 62 -4.10 3.14 -18.35
C LEU A 62 -4.14 4.63 -18.65
N GLN A 63 -3.76 5.47 -17.68
CA GLN A 63 -3.70 6.92 -17.87
C GLN A 63 -2.42 7.50 -17.24
N CYS A 64 -1.76 8.38 -17.96
CA CYS A 64 -0.67 9.18 -17.41
C CYS A 64 -1.25 10.39 -16.67
N HIS A 65 -0.94 10.52 -15.38
CA HIS A 65 -1.41 11.66 -14.58
C HIS A 65 -0.56 12.93 -14.81
N HIS A 66 0.58 12.80 -15.52
CA HIS A 66 1.44 13.94 -15.85
C HIS A 66 1.03 14.62 -17.16
N CYS A 67 0.90 13.86 -18.25
CA CYS A 67 0.61 14.43 -19.58
C CYS A 67 -0.81 14.10 -20.09
N GLY A 68 -1.62 13.34 -19.34
CA GLY A 68 -2.99 12.97 -19.74
C GLY A 68 -3.08 11.84 -20.77
N HIS A 69 -1.95 11.30 -21.27
CA HIS A 69 -1.98 10.20 -22.24
C HIS A 69 -2.76 9.00 -21.71
N GLN A 70 -3.57 8.38 -22.56
CA GLN A 70 -4.37 7.20 -22.24
C GLN A 70 -4.00 6.04 -23.17
N ALA A 71 -3.95 4.83 -22.60
CA ALA A 71 -3.66 3.61 -23.32
C ALA A 71 -4.57 2.46 -22.86
N ALA A 72 -4.78 1.48 -23.73
CA ALA A 72 -5.41 0.23 -23.35
C ALA A 72 -4.49 -0.59 -22.43
N ILE A 73 -5.08 -1.47 -21.62
CA ILE A 73 -4.32 -2.44 -20.84
C ILE A 73 -3.81 -3.51 -21.83
N PRO A 74 -2.50 -3.77 -21.91
CA PRO A 74 -1.99 -4.82 -22.80
C PRO A 74 -2.54 -6.20 -22.42
N HIS A 75 -2.82 -7.04 -23.40
CA HIS A 75 -3.21 -8.45 -23.16
C HIS A 75 -2.03 -9.33 -22.74
N ALA A 76 -0.83 -8.95 -23.15
CA ALA A 76 0.42 -9.61 -22.79
C ALA A 76 1.53 -8.58 -22.63
N CYS A 77 2.57 -8.96 -21.92
CA CYS A 77 3.74 -8.11 -21.69
C CYS A 77 4.40 -7.70 -23.01
N PRO A 78 4.53 -6.40 -23.32
CA PRO A 78 5.20 -5.95 -24.55
C PRO A 78 6.68 -6.33 -24.62
N SER A 79 7.30 -6.66 -23.48
CA SER A 79 8.72 -7.00 -23.39
C SER A 79 8.99 -8.50 -23.57
N CYS A 80 8.20 -9.39 -22.94
CA CYS A 80 8.47 -10.83 -22.94
C CYS A 80 7.31 -11.71 -23.38
N GLY A 81 6.14 -11.12 -23.72
CA GLY A 81 4.97 -11.86 -24.19
C GLY A 81 4.15 -12.56 -23.09
N ASN A 82 4.57 -12.50 -21.82
CA ASN A 82 3.83 -13.12 -20.71
C ASN A 82 2.43 -12.49 -20.56
N PRO A 83 1.34 -13.29 -20.56
CA PRO A 83 -0.01 -12.79 -20.35
C PRO A 83 -0.31 -12.40 -18.90
N ASP A 84 0.52 -12.82 -17.92
CA ASP A 84 0.31 -12.56 -16.50
C ASP A 84 0.78 -11.15 -16.11
N LEU A 85 -0.02 -10.16 -16.48
CA LEU A 85 0.17 -8.77 -16.09
C LEU A 85 -0.65 -8.46 -14.85
N LYS A 86 0.00 -7.96 -13.80
CA LYS A 86 -0.65 -7.62 -12.53
C LYS A 86 -0.54 -6.14 -12.19
N PRO A 87 -1.60 -5.56 -11.60
CA PRO A 87 -1.49 -4.22 -11.03
C PRO A 87 -0.55 -4.28 -9.82
N LEU A 88 0.56 -3.56 -9.87
CA LEU A 88 1.37 -3.26 -8.70
C LEU A 88 0.76 -2.03 -8.03
N GLY A 89 0.18 -2.20 -6.84
CA GLY A 89 -0.39 -1.06 -6.12
C GLY A 89 -1.70 -1.28 -5.40
N GLU A 90 -2.16 -2.51 -5.23
CA GLU A 90 -3.19 -2.83 -4.23
C GLU A 90 -2.55 -2.90 -2.83
N GLY A 91 -1.90 -1.76 -2.44
CA GLY A 91 -0.93 -1.74 -1.35
C GLY A 91 -1.49 -2.24 -0.01
N THR A 92 -2.58 -1.67 0.48
CA THR A 92 -3.10 -1.97 1.82
C THR A 92 -3.75 -3.35 1.89
N GLN A 93 -4.55 -3.75 0.91
CA GLN A 93 -5.23 -5.06 0.88
C GLN A 93 -4.23 -6.21 0.73
N ARG A 94 -3.23 -6.05 -0.14
CA ARG A 94 -2.19 -7.06 -0.32
C ARG A 94 -1.33 -7.23 0.94
N ILE A 95 -0.94 -6.12 1.56
CA ILE A 95 -0.20 -6.15 2.83
C ILE A 95 -1.05 -6.80 3.93
N GLU A 96 -2.33 -6.45 4.03
CA GLU A 96 -3.26 -7.09 4.98
C GLU A 96 -3.33 -8.60 4.76
N SER A 97 -3.53 -9.04 3.52
CA SER A 97 -3.59 -10.48 3.19
C SER A 97 -2.28 -11.20 3.51
N THR A 98 -1.15 -10.57 3.24
CA THR A 98 0.18 -11.11 3.56
C THR A 98 0.38 -11.21 5.07
N LEU A 99 0.04 -10.17 5.82
CA LEU A 99 0.17 -10.17 7.28
C LEU A 99 -0.75 -11.17 7.95
N LYS A 100 -2.01 -11.33 7.49
CA LYS A 100 -2.92 -12.38 7.98
C LYS A 100 -2.38 -13.79 7.75
N ARG A 101 -1.67 -14.00 6.65
CA ARG A 101 -1.02 -15.29 6.36
C ARG A 101 0.21 -15.54 7.24
N GLN A 102 1.01 -14.50 7.50
CA GLN A 102 2.23 -14.59 8.31
C GLN A 102 1.93 -14.64 9.82
N PHE A 103 0.89 -13.94 10.25
CA PHE A 103 0.48 -13.82 11.65
C PHE A 103 -1.02 -14.16 11.79
N PRO A 104 -1.40 -15.44 11.66
CA PRO A 104 -2.81 -15.85 11.60
C PRO A 104 -3.59 -15.59 12.90
N THR A 105 -2.91 -15.43 14.03
CA THR A 105 -3.51 -15.16 15.34
C THR A 105 -3.57 -13.68 15.69
N ALA A 106 -2.89 -12.82 14.90
CA ALA A 106 -2.85 -11.39 15.16
C ALA A 106 -4.16 -10.70 14.73
N ARG A 107 -4.62 -9.77 15.55
CA ARG A 107 -5.78 -8.92 15.27
C ARG A 107 -5.35 -7.74 14.40
N ILE A 108 -5.60 -7.87 13.09
CA ILE A 108 -5.12 -6.93 12.07
C ILE A 108 -6.29 -6.07 11.60
N VAL A 109 -6.15 -4.75 11.70
CA VAL A 109 -7.13 -3.77 11.23
C VAL A 109 -6.50 -2.88 10.17
N ARG A 110 -7.24 -2.62 9.09
CA ARG A 110 -6.81 -1.76 8.00
C ARG A 110 -7.63 -0.47 7.98
N ILE A 111 -6.92 0.66 7.91
CA ILE A 111 -7.50 1.98 7.75
C ILE A 111 -7.00 2.58 6.44
N ASP A 112 -7.88 2.72 5.48
CA ASP A 112 -7.63 3.45 4.24
C ASP A 112 -8.83 4.33 3.87
N ARG A 113 -8.70 5.12 2.82
CA ARG A 113 -9.75 6.05 2.40
C ARG A 113 -11.08 5.34 2.06
N ASP A 114 -11.00 4.09 1.61
CA ASP A 114 -12.17 3.32 1.20
C ASP A 114 -12.84 2.65 2.41
N SER A 115 -12.02 2.27 3.42
CA SER A 115 -12.54 1.67 4.68
C SER A 115 -13.11 2.71 5.64
N VAL A 116 -12.65 3.97 5.58
CA VAL A 116 -13.03 5.06 6.51
C VAL A 116 -13.94 6.11 5.84
N SER A 117 -14.73 5.72 4.85
CA SER A 117 -15.67 6.64 4.20
C SER A 117 -16.76 7.16 5.16
N ARG A 118 -16.92 6.57 6.35
CA ARG A 118 -17.86 6.98 7.38
C ARG A 118 -17.11 7.34 8.67
N ARG A 119 -17.42 8.48 9.26
CA ARG A 119 -16.87 8.94 10.55
C ARG A 119 -17.00 7.91 11.68
N SER A 120 -18.11 7.18 11.69
CA SER A 120 -18.36 6.09 12.63
C SER A 120 -17.35 4.95 12.58
N THR A 121 -16.81 4.65 11.40
CA THR A 121 -15.79 3.58 11.24
C THR A 121 -14.47 3.98 11.88
N TRP A 122 -14.07 5.25 11.74
CA TRP A 122 -12.87 5.76 12.39
C TRP A 122 -12.96 5.69 13.92
N GLU A 123 -14.07 6.18 14.48
CA GLU A 123 -14.31 6.16 15.93
C GLU A 123 -14.28 4.73 16.48
N THR A 124 -14.87 3.77 15.78
CA THR A 124 -14.84 2.35 16.16
C THR A 124 -13.42 1.80 16.20
N VAL A 125 -12.62 2.05 15.14
CA VAL A 125 -11.24 1.57 15.08
C VAL A 125 -10.38 2.23 16.15
N TYR A 126 -10.56 3.53 16.38
CA TYR A 126 -9.87 4.25 17.44
C TYR A 126 -10.13 3.62 18.83
N GLN A 127 -11.40 3.33 19.14
CA GLN A 127 -11.78 2.66 20.40
C GLN A 127 -11.18 1.27 20.51
N GLN A 128 -11.16 0.48 19.43
CA GLN A 128 -10.55 -0.84 19.41
C GLN A 128 -9.02 -0.78 19.68
N VAL A 129 -8.33 0.19 19.11
CA VAL A 129 -6.90 0.41 19.36
C VAL A 129 -6.65 0.82 20.80
N MET A 130 -7.46 1.74 21.33
CA MET A 130 -7.35 2.20 22.72
C MET A 130 -7.68 1.10 23.73
N ALA A 131 -8.60 0.19 23.39
CA ALA A 131 -8.94 -0.98 24.21
C ALA A 131 -7.89 -2.11 24.14
N GLY A 132 -6.83 -1.97 23.32
CA GLY A 132 -5.84 -3.04 23.12
C GLY A 132 -6.37 -4.24 22.32
N GLU A 133 -7.40 -4.05 21.53
CA GLU A 133 -8.03 -5.10 20.70
C GLU A 133 -7.38 -5.23 19.31
N VAL A 134 -6.36 -4.42 19.01
CA VAL A 134 -5.64 -4.41 17.71
C VAL A 134 -4.16 -4.63 17.97
N ASP A 135 -3.59 -5.61 17.28
CA ASP A 135 -2.16 -5.93 17.38
C ASP A 135 -1.38 -5.24 16.23
N ILE A 136 -1.94 -5.25 15.02
CA ILE A 136 -1.33 -4.60 13.86
C ILE A 136 -2.36 -3.70 13.18
N LEU A 137 -2.04 -2.42 13.10
CA LEU A 137 -2.80 -1.41 12.39
C LEU A 137 -2.13 -1.12 11.04
N ILE A 138 -2.86 -1.24 9.94
CA ILE A 138 -2.36 -0.89 8.61
C ILE A 138 -2.96 0.45 8.22
N GLY A 139 -2.12 1.44 7.94
CA GLY A 139 -2.57 2.78 7.61
C GLY A 139 -1.79 3.46 6.50
N THR A 140 -2.40 4.51 5.96
CA THR A 140 -1.79 5.42 4.99
C THR A 140 -1.65 6.80 5.61
N GLN A 141 -1.24 7.81 4.83
CA GLN A 141 -1.04 9.19 5.30
C GLN A 141 -2.23 9.83 6.02
N MET A 142 -3.44 9.29 5.91
CA MET A 142 -4.58 9.75 6.70
C MET A 142 -4.35 9.59 8.20
N MET A 143 -3.51 8.63 8.60
CA MET A 143 -3.13 8.39 10.00
C MET A 143 -2.18 9.45 10.56
N ALA A 144 -1.41 10.12 9.70
CA ALA A 144 -0.40 11.10 10.12
C ALA A 144 -0.98 12.48 10.46
N LYS A 145 -2.27 12.71 10.19
CA LYS A 145 -2.90 14.02 10.41
C LYS A 145 -3.82 13.99 11.64
N GLY A 146 -3.26 14.38 12.79
CA GLY A 146 -4.07 14.83 13.94
C GLY A 146 -4.69 13.74 14.81
N HIS A 147 -4.21 12.51 14.77
CA HIS A 147 -4.67 11.45 15.65
C HIS A 147 -3.50 10.93 16.49
N ASP A 148 -3.63 11.07 17.78
CA ASP A 148 -2.69 10.53 18.76
C ASP A 148 -3.17 9.13 19.18
N PHE A 149 -2.29 8.14 18.97
CA PHE A 149 -2.50 6.77 19.43
C PHE A 149 -1.43 6.44 20.48
N PRO A 150 -1.67 6.74 21.74
CA PRO A 150 -0.66 6.54 22.79
C PRO A 150 -0.26 5.08 23.01
N SER A 151 -1.08 4.14 22.53
CA SER A 151 -0.78 2.70 22.57
C SER A 151 0.09 2.20 21.41
N LEU A 152 0.36 3.04 20.39
CA LEU A 152 1.26 2.70 19.30
C LEU A 152 2.71 2.89 19.75
N SER A 153 3.42 1.78 19.92
CA SER A 153 4.82 1.78 20.34
C SER A 153 5.79 1.49 19.18
N ARG A 154 5.29 1.01 18.05
CA ARG A 154 6.12 0.60 16.93
C ARG A 154 5.52 1.04 15.59
N VAL A 155 6.37 1.61 14.72
CA VAL A 155 5.99 2.00 13.35
C VAL A 155 6.91 1.31 12.36
N VAL A 156 6.31 0.58 11.41
CA VAL A 156 6.99 -0.06 10.29
C VAL A 156 6.57 0.67 9.01
N ALA A 157 7.43 1.51 8.47
CA ALA A 157 7.19 2.22 7.22
C ALA A 157 7.54 1.33 6.02
N LEU A 158 6.57 1.11 5.14
CA LEU A 158 6.77 0.38 3.89
C LEU A 158 6.87 1.34 2.71
N ASN A 159 7.76 1.01 1.76
CA ASN A 159 8.01 1.81 0.56
C ASN A 159 8.36 3.27 0.83
N SER A 160 9.18 3.52 1.86
CA SER A 160 9.73 4.85 2.12
C SER A 160 10.47 5.43 0.90
N ASP A 161 11.12 4.57 0.12
CA ASP A 161 11.87 4.95 -1.08
C ASP A 161 10.97 5.26 -2.30
N GLY A 162 9.69 4.95 -2.23
CA GLY A 162 8.73 5.26 -3.30
C GLY A 162 8.60 6.76 -3.58
N ALA A 163 8.88 7.60 -2.59
CA ALA A 163 8.93 9.06 -2.73
C ALA A 163 10.08 9.52 -3.64
N LEU A 164 11.24 8.84 -3.59
CA LEU A 164 12.42 9.16 -4.39
C LEU A 164 12.21 8.92 -5.90
N TYR A 165 11.25 8.08 -6.25
CA TYR A 165 10.90 7.78 -7.65
C TYR A 165 9.67 8.56 -8.14
N SER A 166 9.10 9.45 -7.30
CA SER A 166 8.01 10.32 -7.71
C SER A 166 8.56 11.50 -8.52
N PRO A 167 7.95 11.85 -9.66
CA PRO A 167 8.29 13.08 -10.36
C PRO A 167 7.79 14.35 -9.63
N ASP A 168 7.06 14.20 -8.54
CA ASP A 168 6.59 15.30 -7.70
C ASP A 168 7.66 15.62 -6.64
N PHE A 169 8.26 16.83 -6.75
CA PHE A 169 9.25 17.34 -5.80
C PHE A 169 8.72 17.53 -4.36
N ARG A 170 7.40 17.40 -4.16
CA ARG A 170 6.73 17.47 -2.85
C ARG A 170 6.45 16.10 -2.25
N ALA A 171 6.99 15.02 -2.83
CA ALA A 171 6.76 13.66 -2.38
C ALA A 171 7.61 13.26 -1.16
N GLU A 172 8.51 14.13 -0.70
CA GLU A 172 9.31 13.97 0.53
C GLU A 172 8.49 14.24 1.79
#